data_b2974b5dd927d0130fcc266c94cbab1c
#
_entry.id   b2974b5dd927d0130fcc266c94cbab1c
#
_cell.length_a   1.000
_cell.length_b   1.000
_cell.length_c   1.000
_cell.angle_alpha   90.00
_cell.angle_beta   90.00
_cell.angle_gamma   90.00
#
_symmetry.space_group_name_H-M   'P 1'
#
loop_
_entity.id
_entity.type
_entity.pdbx_description
1 polymer ?
#
loop_
_entity_poly.entity_id
_entity_poly.type
_entity_poly.pdbx_seq_one_letter_code
_entity_poly.pdbx_strand_id
1 'polypeptide(L)'
;TVELDEYEKSVFLTNAQEEIVIGMYNGKNPFGDSFERTEEIRRYLSDLIKTYTTTDKKVGYTGLSKSSVFFELPDDLWFITYESVNLKDDGLGCMSGEDISVIPITQDEYHRIRKNPFRGTNERRALRLDLSGKVVEIVSKYNVESYLVRYLSRPAPIILTDLTDNLSINGISVKTECELNPVIHRAILERAVKLAIMSRVPNTGKE
;
A
#
# COMPACT_ATOMS: atom_id res chain seq x y z
N THR A 1 -34.18 18.46 -4.20
CA THR A 1 -33.68 17.15 -3.72
C THR A 1 -32.87 16.54 -4.84
N VAL A 2 -31.61 16.28 -4.58
CA VAL A 2 -30.74 15.60 -5.54
C VAL A 2 -30.93 14.10 -5.31
N GLU A 3 -31.57 13.43 -6.24
CA GLU A 3 -31.63 11.96 -6.25
C GLU A 3 -30.32 11.44 -6.83
N LEU A 4 -29.62 10.62 -6.05
CA LEU A 4 -28.46 9.84 -6.46
C LEU A 4 -28.93 8.41 -6.68
N ASP A 5 -28.46 7.78 -7.75
CA ASP A 5 -28.67 6.35 -7.93
C ASP A 5 -27.76 5.51 -7.00
N GLU A 6 -27.99 4.21 -6.93
CA GLU A 6 -27.25 3.32 -6.03
C GLU A 6 -25.78 3.17 -6.44
N TYR A 7 -25.48 3.28 -7.73
CA TYR A 7 -24.11 3.27 -8.23
C TYR A 7 -23.36 4.54 -7.82
N GLU A 8 -23.96 5.72 -8.04
CA GLU A 8 -23.36 7.00 -7.63
C GLU A 8 -23.12 7.04 -6.12
N LYS A 9 -24.07 6.59 -5.30
CA LYS A 9 -23.91 6.48 -3.84
C LYS A 9 -22.72 5.59 -3.48
N SER A 10 -22.61 4.42 -4.12
CA SER A 10 -21.52 3.47 -3.89
C SER A 10 -20.16 4.05 -4.30
N VAL A 11 -20.08 4.79 -5.40
CA VAL A 11 -18.87 5.49 -5.83
C VAL A 11 -18.43 6.54 -4.80
N PHE A 12 -19.36 7.38 -4.31
CA PHE A 12 -19.02 8.42 -3.32
C PHE A 12 -18.59 7.80 -1.97
N LEU A 13 -19.23 6.72 -1.55
CA LEU A 13 -18.85 6.00 -0.32
C LEU A 13 -17.46 5.37 -0.45
N THR A 14 -17.17 4.73 -1.57
CA THR A 14 -15.86 4.14 -1.84
C THR A 14 -14.76 5.21 -1.88
N ASN A 15 -14.98 6.30 -2.59
CA ASN A 15 -14.01 7.41 -2.65
C ASN A 15 -13.78 8.04 -1.27
N ALA A 16 -14.83 8.23 -0.48
CA ALA A 16 -14.73 8.76 0.87
C ALA A 16 -13.94 7.82 1.78
N GLN A 17 -14.18 6.51 1.71
CA GLN A 17 -13.44 5.49 2.42
C GLN A 17 -11.94 5.54 2.09
N GLU A 18 -11.60 5.56 0.82
CA GLU A 18 -10.21 5.65 0.36
C GLU A 18 -9.51 6.93 0.83
N GLU A 19 -10.17 8.09 0.71
CA GLU A 19 -9.63 9.37 1.18
C GLU A 19 -9.37 9.37 2.69
N ILE A 20 -10.26 8.78 3.49
CA ILE A 20 -10.09 8.69 4.94
C ILE A 20 -8.90 7.79 5.29
N VAL A 21 -8.77 6.63 4.64
CA VAL A 21 -7.63 5.72 4.88
C VAL A 21 -6.31 6.39 4.51
N ILE A 22 -6.24 7.05 3.35
CA ILE A 22 -5.05 7.83 2.93
C ILE A 22 -4.75 8.94 3.94
N GLY A 23 -5.77 9.66 4.39
CA GLY A 23 -5.65 10.72 5.38
C GLY A 23 -5.11 10.22 6.72
N MET A 24 -5.61 9.09 7.20
CA MET A 24 -5.14 8.44 8.43
C MET A 24 -3.69 7.97 8.30
N TYR A 25 -3.34 7.37 7.16
CA TYR A 25 -1.97 6.91 6.92
C TYR A 25 -0.98 8.08 6.89
N ASN A 26 -1.31 9.17 6.21
CA ASN A 26 -0.44 10.34 6.03
C ASN A 26 -0.51 11.37 7.19
N GLY A 27 -1.36 11.16 8.19
CA GLY A 27 -1.56 12.13 9.28
C GLY A 27 -2.37 13.37 8.89
N LYS A 28 -3.03 13.37 7.74
CA LYS A 28 -3.90 14.47 7.26
C LYS A 28 -5.38 14.13 7.48
N ASN A 29 -5.77 13.97 8.73
CA ASN A 29 -7.11 13.54 9.09
C ASN A 29 -7.62 14.25 10.36
N PRO A 30 -8.94 14.25 10.60
CA PRO A 30 -9.51 14.87 11.80
C PRO A 30 -9.28 14.08 13.12
N PHE A 31 -8.72 12.87 13.03
CA PHE A 31 -8.50 12.00 14.19
C PHE A 31 -7.11 12.17 14.84
N GLY A 32 -6.23 13.01 14.27
CA GLY A 32 -4.92 13.32 14.83
C GLY A 32 -3.74 12.95 13.95
N ASP A 33 -2.71 12.35 14.54
CA ASP A 33 -1.44 12.02 13.89
C ASP A 33 -1.54 10.86 12.87
N SER A 34 -0.41 10.54 12.23
CA SER A 34 -0.32 9.49 11.23
C SER A 34 -0.44 8.08 11.83
N PHE A 35 -0.66 7.09 10.95
CA PHE A 35 -0.72 5.67 11.28
C PHE A 35 0.45 5.18 12.17
N GLU A 36 1.66 5.65 11.91
CA GLU A 36 2.84 5.21 12.66
C GLU A 36 2.90 5.77 14.10
N ARG A 37 2.29 6.93 14.34
CA ARG A 37 2.41 7.66 15.60
C ARG A 37 1.30 7.38 16.59
N THR A 38 0.11 6.99 16.14
CA THR A 38 -1.07 6.87 16.98
C THR A 38 -1.58 5.43 17.01
N GLU A 39 -1.62 4.82 18.20
CA GLU A 39 -2.17 3.47 18.40
C GLU A 39 -3.64 3.37 18.00
N GLU A 40 -4.40 4.42 18.25
CA GLU A 40 -5.82 4.49 17.89
C GLU A 40 -6.03 4.35 16.39
N ILE A 41 -5.26 5.07 15.56
CA ILE A 41 -5.35 4.97 14.10
C ILE A 41 -4.91 3.59 13.61
N ARG A 42 -3.86 3.01 14.21
CA ARG A 42 -3.45 1.63 13.90
C ARG A 42 -4.57 0.62 14.18
N ARG A 43 -5.33 0.82 15.26
CA ARG A 43 -6.48 -0.02 15.60
C ARG A 43 -7.63 0.15 14.60
N TYR A 44 -7.90 1.37 14.12
CA TYR A 44 -8.94 1.62 13.12
C TYR A 44 -8.63 1.02 11.75
N LEU A 45 -7.35 0.89 11.40
CA LEU A 45 -6.89 0.33 10.13
C LEU A 45 -6.37 -1.12 10.27
N SER A 46 -6.50 -1.74 11.46
CA SER A 46 -5.96 -3.09 11.72
C SER A 46 -6.50 -4.15 10.77
N ASP A 47 -7.76 -4.05 10.36
CA ASP A 47 -8.43 -5.02 9.50
C ASP A 47 -7.87 -4.99 8.06
N LEU A 48 -7.20 -3.91 7.68
CA LEU A 48 -6.52 -3.79 6.38
C LEU A 48 -5.06 -4.25 6.40
N ILE A 49 -4.50 -4.58 7.59
CA ILE A 49 -3.10 -5.00 7.69
C ILE A 49 -2.98 -6.46 7.26
N LYS A 50 -2.21 -6.68 6.19
CA LYS A 50 -1.88 -8.01 5.67
C LYS A 50 -0.39 -8.26 5.71
N THR A 51 -0.02 -9.53 5.75
CA THR A 51 1.37 -9.99 5.66
C THR A 51 1.48 -10.91 4.46
N TYR A 52 2.46 -10.65 3.62
CA TYR A 52 2.77 -11.46 2.45
C TYR A 52 4.23 -11.87 2.49
N THR A 53 4.50 -13.15 2.26
CA THR A 53 5.85 -13.70 2.18
C THR A 53 5.98 -14.47 0.88
N THR A 54 7.05 -14.23 0.15
CA THR A 54 7.30 -14.92 -1.12
C THR A 54 8.76 -15.35 -1.24
N THR A 55 8.95 -16.50 -1.87
CA THR A 55 10.24 -17.04 -2.32
C THR A 55 10.34 -17.01 -3.85
N ASP A 56 9.24 -16.62 -4.54
CA ASP A 56 9.15 -16.63 -5.99
C ASP A 56 9.91 -15.45 -6.60
N LYS A 57 11.13 -15.72 -7.05
CA LYS A 57 11.99 -14.74 -7.71
C LYS A 57 11.60 -14.59 -9.18
N LYS A 58 11.23 -13.38 -9.57
CA LYS A 58 10.90 -13.09 -10.97
C LYS A 58 12.16 -12.98 -11.82
N VAL A 59 12.10 -13.53 -13.03
CA VAL A 59 13.17 -13.50 -14.03
C VAL A 59 12.81 -12.59 -15.20
N GLY A 60 13.79 -12.20 -15.98
CA GLY A 60 13.56 -11.34 -17.17
C GLY A 60 13.67 -9.84 -16.89
N TYR A 61 14.03 -9.43 -15.67
CA TYR A 61 14.29 -8.04 -15.33
C TYR A 61 15.78 -7.75 -15.31
N THR A 62 16.16 -6.51 -15.67
CA THR A 62 17.55 -6.03 -15.59
C THR A 62 17.68 -5.15 -14.36
N GLY A 63 18.49 -5.58 -13.39
CA GLY A 63 18.74 -4.85 -12.16
C GLY A 63 19.87 -3.84 -12.24
N LEU A 64 19.89 -2.90 -11.31
CA LEU A 64 20.99 -1.94 -11.13
C LEU A 64 22.24 -2.59 -10.51
N SER A 65 22.11 -3.76 -9.92
CA SER A 65 23.20 -4.57 -9.41
C SER A 65 23.18 -5.98 -10.01
N LYS A 66 24.35 -6.61 -10.09
CA LYS A 66 24.45 -8.03 -10.46
C LYS A 66 23.83 -8.97 -9.41
N SER A 67 23.68 -8.50 -8.19
CA SER A 67 23.06 -9.23 -7.08
C SER A 67 21.58 -8.85 -6.86
N SER A 68 20.96 -8.18 -7.83
CA SER A 68 19.54 -7.83 -7.75
C SER A 68 18.66 -9.06 -7.87
N VAL A 69 17.62 -9.11 -7.03
CA VAL A 69 16.57 -10.12 -7.07
C VAL A 69 15.22 -9.40 -7.17
N PHE A 70 14.30 -9.96 -7.94
CA PHE A 70 13.01 -9.34 -8.22
C PHE A 70 11.89 -10.13 -7.59
N PHE A 71 10.96 -9.44 -6.94
CA PHE A 71 9.75 -10.02 -6.37
C PHE A 71 8.53 -9.24 -6.83
N GLU A 72 7.41 -9.94 -6.94
CA GLU A 72 6.12 -9.34 -7.26
C GLU A 72 5.33 -9.10 -5.97
N LEU A 73 4.76 -7.91 -5.85
CA LEU A 73 3.92 -7.51 -4.73
C LEU A 73 2.46 -7.90 -4.97
N PRO A 74 1.67 -8.12 -3.91
CA PRO A 74 0.25 -8.41 -4.02
C PRO A 74 -0.53 -7.30 -4.74
N ASP A 75 -1.60 -7.69 -5.44
CA ASP A 75 -2.45 -6.76 -6.21
C ASP A 75 -3.18 -5.75 -5.34
N ASP A 76 -3.54 -6.14 -4.14
CA ASP A 76 -4.25 -5.32 -3.17
C ASP A 76 -3.32 -4.47 -2.27
N LEU A 77 -2.01 -4.53 -2.49
CA LEU A 77 -1.05 -3.74 -1.72
C LEU A 77 -1.21 -2.25 -2.00
N TRP A 78 -1.37 -1.47 -0.95
CA TRP A 78 -1.48 -0.01 -1.03
C TRP A 78 -0.30 0.69 -0.39
N PHE A 79 -0.02 0.44 0.88
CA PHE A 79 1.10 1.07 1.61
C PHE A 79 1.90 0.03 2.38
N ILE A 80 3.20 0.00 2.17
CA ILE A 80 4.11 -0.89 2.91
C ILE A 80 4.37 -0.28 4.29
N THR A 81 4.16 -1.07 5.33
CA THR A 81 4.39 -0.67 6.73
C THR A 81 5.66 -1.29 7.32
N TYR A 82 6.04 -2.46 6.84
CA TYR A 82 7.26 -3.15 7.24
C TYR A 82 7.71 -4.11 6.15
N GLU A 83 9.00 -4.25 5.99
CA GLU A 83 9.58 -5.19 5.04
C GLU A 83 10.90 -5.77 5.54
N SER A 84 11.12 -7.04 5.23
CA SER A 84 12.35 -7.76 5.52
C SER A 84 12.67 -8.77 4.43
N VAL A 85 13.93 -9.15 4.33
CA VAL A 85 14.37 -10.28 3.51
C VAL A 85 15.12 -11.27 4.37
N ASN A 86 14.90 -12.56 4.11
CA ASN A 86 15.69 -13.63 4.70
C ASN A 86 16.91 -13.88 3.82
N LEU A 87 18.09 -13.91 4.44
CA LEU A 87 19.34 -14.19 3.77
C LEU A 87 19.77 -15.64 3.98
N LYS A 88 20.13 -16.31 2.90
CA LYS A 88 20.70 -17.65 2.94
C LYS A 88 21.98 -17.72 2.13
N ASP A 89 23.10 -17.56 2.82
CA ASP A 89 24.41 -17.50 2.22
C ASP A 89 25.47 -18.08 3.17
N ASP A 90 26.30 -18.96 2.67
CA ASP A 90 27.36 -19.62 3.47
C ASP A 90 28.40 -18.62 3.99
N GLY A 91 28.56 -17.48 3.31
CA GLY A 91 29.46 -16.40 3.73
C GLY A 91 28.99 -15.62 4.95
N LEU A 92 27.75 -15.83 5.40
CA LEU A 92 27.16 -15.18 6.58
C LEU A 92 27.42 -15.96 7.89
N GLY A 93 27.86 -17.22 7.82
CA GLY A 93 28.02 -18.07 8.99
C GLY A 93 26.75 -18.18 9.83
N CYS A 94 26.80 -17.82 11.10
CA CYS A 94 25.63 -17.89 12.00
C CYS A 94 24.51 -16.88 11.68
N MET A 95 24.73 -15.90 10.83
CA MET A 95 23.68 -14.96 10.36
C MET A 95 22.93 -15.47 9.12
N SER A 96 23.29 -16.62 8.58
CA SER A 96 22.52 -17.26 7.51
C SER A 96 21.17 -17.73 8.05
N GLY A 97 20.08 -17.37 7.37
CA GLY A 97 18.71 -17.63 7.83
C GLY A 97 18.09 -16.49 8.66
N GLU A 98 18.81 -15.43 8.95
CA GLU A 98 18.29 -14.25 9.65
C GLU A 98 17.53 -13.31 8.73
N ASP A 99 16.50 -12.68 9.29
CA ASP A 99 15.73 -11.63 8.62
C ASP A 99 16.41 -10.28 8.79
N ILE A 100 16.68 -9.62 7.67
CA ILE A 100 17.29 -8.29 7.67
C ILE A 100 16.32 -7.23 7.15
N SER A 101 16.51 -5.99 7.60
CA SER A 101 15.66 -4.86 7.18
C SER A 101 15.90 -4.49 5.72
N VAL A 102 14.84 -4.14 5.05
CA VAL A 102 14.85 -3.56 3.71
C VAL A 102 14.59 -2.06 3.80
N ILE A 103 15.38 -1.28 3.08
CA ILE A 103 15.25 0.18 3.04
C ILE A 103 14.82 0.59 1.63
N PRO A 104 13.64 1.23 1.48
CA PRO A 104 13.24 1.79 0.19
C PRO A 104 14.12 2.95 -0.20
N ILE A 105 14.53 2.99 -1.45
CA ILE A 105 15.32 4.08 -2.03
C ILE A 105 14.78 4.43 -3.42
N THR A 106 15.09 5.64 -3.87
CA THR A 106 14.76 6.08 -5.23
C THR A 106 15.85 5.71 -6.23
N GLN A 107 15.49 5.63 -7.50
CA GLN A 107 16.40 5.22 -8.59
C GLN A 107 17.62 6.14 -8.71
N ASP A 108 17.43 7.44 -8.53
CA ASP A 108 18.48 8.48 -8.61
C ASP A 108 19.43 8.44 -7.41
N GLU A 109 18.96 8.01 -6.23
CA GLU A 109 19.78 7.89 -5.03
C GLU A 109 20.69 6.66 -5.02
N TYR A 110 20.36 5.63 -5.82
CA TYR A 110 21.03 4.34 -5.78
C TYR A 110 22.56 4.43 -5.85
N HIS A 111 23.11 5.18 -6.82
CA HIS A 111 24.57 5.30 -6.99
C HIS A 111 25.26 5.97 -5.81
N ARG A 112 24.59 6.92 -5.16
CA ARG A 112 25.12 7.61 -3.97
C ARG A 112 25.09 6.69 -2.75
N ILE A 113 23.95 6.00 -2.55
CA ILE A 113 23.72 5.13 -1.40
C ILE A 113 24.62 3.88 -1.48
N ARG A 114 24.73 3.26 -2.64
CA ARG A 114 25.56 2.07 -2.85
C ARG A 114 27.02 2.26 -2.45
N LYS A 115 27.57 3.44 -2.66
CA LYS A 115 28.96 3.78 -2.31
C LYS A 115 29.16 4.14 -0.84
N ASN A 116 28.07 4.34 -0.11
CA ASN A 116 28.13 4.75 1.29
C ASN A 116 28.18 3.51 2.20
N PRO A 117 29.27 3.29 2.98
CA PRO A 117 29.41 2.11 3.84
C PRO A 117 28.35 2.04 4.95
N PHE A 118 27.78 3.19 5.36
CA PHE A 118 26.77 3.25 6.41
C PHE A 118 25.34 3.13 5.89
N ARG A 119 25.09 3.42 4.61
CA ARG A 119 23.75 3.39 4.00
C ARG A 119 23.57 2.29 2.94
N GLY A 120 24.65 1.76 2.43
CA GLY A 120 24.65 0.68 1.43
C GLY A 120 24.19 -0.66 1.99
N THR A 121 24.23 -1.67 1.14
CA THR A 121 23.89 -3.05 1.49
C THR A 121 24.97 -3.68 2.39
N ASN A 122 24.55 -4.39 3.42
CA ASN A 122 25.42 -5.14 4.32
C ASN A 122 24.69 -6.39 4.86
N GLU A 123 25.26 -7.06 5.85
CA GLU A 123 24.65 -8.25 6.48
C GLU A 123 23.34 -8.00 7.24
N ARG A 124 22.95 -6.74 7.47
CA ARG A 124 21.74 -6.35 8.20
C ARG A 124 20.80 -5.47 7.40
N ARG A 125 21.17 -5.17 6.14
CA ARG A 125 20.42 -4.24 5.31
C ARG A 125 20.44 -4.62 3.84
N ALA A 126 19.26 -4.69 3.24
CA ALA A 126 19.05 -4.69 1.80
C ALA A 126 18.38 -3.37 1.36
N LEU A 127 18.45 -3.07 0.08
CA LEU A 127 17.82 -1.89 -0.52
C LEU A 127 16.70 -2.34 -1.44
N ARG A 128 15.60 -1.59 -1.47
CA ARG A 128 14.48 -1.81 -2.39
C ARG A 128 14.35 -0.64 -3.34
N LEU A 129 14.11 -0.97 -4.61
CA LEU A 129 13.72 -0.05 -5.67
C LEU A 129 12.40 -0.51 -6.28
N ASP A 130 11.48 0.42 -6.46
CA ASP A 130 10.20 0.12 -7.07
C ASP A 130 10.34 0.14 -8.60
N LEU A 131 9.78 -0.87 -9.26
CA LEU A 131 9.69 -0.98 -10.71
C LEU A 131 8.22 -0.90 -11.15
N SER A 132 7.99 -0.85 -12.45
CA SER A 132 6.64 -0.92 -13.01
C SER A 132 5.99 -2.29 -12.75
N GLY A 133 4.65 -2.34 -12.77
CA GLY A 133 3.91 -3.61 -12.67
C GLY A 133 3.97 -4.29 -11.32
N LYS A 134 4.08 -3.52 -10.23
CA LYS A 134 4.17 -4.03 -8.85
C LYS A 134 5.37 -4.94 -8.57
N VAL A 135 6.40 -4.86 -9.37
CA VAL A 135 7.65 -5.58 -9.17
C VAL A 135 8.61 -4.69 -8.39
N VAL A 136 9.29 -5.29 -7.44
CA VAL A 136 10.35 -4.63 -6.66
C VAL A 136 11.69 -5.29 -6.93
N GLU A 137 12.72 -4.48 -7.05
CA GLU A 137 14.10 -4.91 -7.09
C GLU A 137 14.69 -4.84 -5.68
N ILE A 138 15.14 -5.98 -5.17
CA ILE A 138 15.87 -6.06 -3.90
C ILE A 138 17.35 -6.20 -4.22
N VAL A 139 18.13 -5.25 -3.75
CA VAL A 139 19.59 -5.27 -3.86
C VAL A 139 20.17 -5.68 -2.52
N SER A 140 20.87 -6.79 -2.48
CA SER A 140 21.56 -7.31 -1.31
C SER A 140 23.00 -7.68 -1.65
N LYS A 141 23.88 -7.67 -0.65
CA LYS A 141 25.25 -8.19 -0.79
C LYS A 141 25.26 -9.73 -0.82
N TYR A 142 24.28 -10.36 -0.17
CA TYR A 142 24.17 -11.80 0.02
C TYR A 142 22.96 -12.36 -0.67
N ASN A 143 22.88 -13.68 -0.79
CA ASN A 143 21.76 -14.35 -1.44
C ASN A 143 20.48 -14.19 -0.62
N VAL A 144 19.44 -13.67 -1.24
CA VAL A 144 18.10 -13.51 -0.66
C VAL A 144 17.30 -14.81 -0.88
N GLU A 145 16.77 -15.42 0.17
CA GLU A 145 15.91 -16.59 0.09
C GLU A 145 14.45 -16.20 -0.07
N SER A 146 13.95 -15.34 0.81
CA SER A 146 12.55 -14.89 0.81
C SER A 146 12.43 -13.40 1.07
N TYR A 147 11.30 -12.84 0.66
CA TYR A 147 10.90 -11.46 0.93
C TYR A 147 9.57 -11.44 1.67
N LEU A 148 9.55 -10.75 2.80
CA LEU A 148 8.37 -10.53 3.62
C LEU A 148 7.99 -9.06 3.57
N VAL A 149 6.71 -8.78 3.34
CA VAL A 149 6.14 -7.45 3.39
C VAL A 149 4.88 -7.44 4.25
N ARG A 150 4.79 -6.48 5.16
CA ARG A 150 3.57 -6.10 5.86
C ARG A 150 3.04 -4.82 5.27
N TYR A 151 1.76 -4.78 4.97
CA TYR A 151 1.18 -3.68 4.23
C TYR A 151 -0.27 -3.42 4.63
N LEU A 152 -0.73 -2.20 4.37
CA LEU A 152 -2.13 -1.88 4.31
C LEU A 152 -2.66 -2.25 2.93
N SER A 153 -3.66 -3.13 2.90
CA SER A 153 -4.37 -3.44 1.66
C SER A 153 -5.34 -2.31 1.31
N ARG A 154 -5.63 -2.18 0.03
CA ARG A 154 -6.72 -1.31 -0.43
C ARG A 154 -8.02 -1.87 0.10
N PRO A 155 -8.88 -1.07 0.78
CA PRO A 155 -10.16 -1.55 1.26
C PRO A 155 -11.06 -1.96 0.10
N ALA A 156 -11.90 -2.98 0.30
CA ALA A 156 -12.93 -3.33 -0.67
C ALA A 156 -13.88 -2.14 -0.90
N PRO A 157 -14.38 -1.93 -2.12
CA PRO A 157 -15.34 -0.86 -2.39
C PRO A 157 -16.62 -1.08 -1.61
N ILE A 158 -17.27 -0.01 -1.19
CA ILE A 158 -18.60 -0.08 -0.56
C ILE A 158 -19.64 -0.07 -1.67
N ILE A 159 -20.34 -1.20 -1.86
CA ILE A 159 -21.37 -1.36 -2.88
C ILE A 159 -22.69 -1.69 -2.19
N LEU A 160 -23.69 -0.82 -2.35
CA LEU A 160 -24.96 -0.92 -1.65
C LEU A 160 -25.86 -2.02 -2.20
N THR A 161 -25.85 -2.20 -3.53
CA THR A 161 -26.63 -3.22 -4.24
C THR A 161 -25.78 -3.81 -5.36
N ASP A 162 -26.08 -5.03 -5.79
CA ASP A 162 -25.40 -5.64 -6.93
C ASP A 162 -25.53 -4.75 -8.17
N LEU A 163 -24.40 -4.48 -8.81
CA LEU A 163 -24.35 -3.60 -9.97
C LEU A 163 -24.72 -4.37 -11.24
N THR A 164 -25.58 -3.77 -12.04
CA THR A 164 -26.04 -4.30 -13.34
C THR A 164 -25.24 -3.67 -14.49
N ASP A 165 -25.51 -4.09 -15.72
CA ASP A 165 -25.00 -3.47 -16.96
C ASP A 165 -23.48 -3.41 -17.08
N ASN A 166 -22.77 -4.43 -16.59
CA ASN A 166 -21.30 -4.49 -16.56
C ASN A 166 -20.62 -3.35 -15.76
N LEU A 167 -21.37 -2.68 -14.89
CA LEU A 167 -20.78 -1.70 -13.98
C LEU A 167 -19.97 -2.42 -12.90
N SER A 168 -18.84 -1.83 -12.54
CA SER A 168 -18.01 -2.29 -11.43
C SER A 168 -17.30 -1.12 -10.75
N ILE A 169 -17.01 -1.27 -9.46
CA ILE A 169 -16.19 -0.34 -8.71
C ILE A 169 -14.94 -1.12 -8.26
N ASN A 170 -13.76 -0.67 -8.70
CA ASN A 170 -12.49 -1.38 -8.45
C ASN A 170 -12.52 -2.86 -8.89
N GLY A 171 -13.28 -3.20 -9.95
CA GLY A 171 -13.40 -4.56 -10.48
C GLY A 171 -14.43 -5.45 -9.74
N ILE A 172 -15.15 -4.91 -8.76
CA ILE A 172 -16.18 -5.61 -7.99
C ILE A 172 -17.57 -5.09 -8.42
N SER A 173 -18.51 -5.98 -8.64
CA SER A 173 -19.89 -5.67 -9.06
C SER A 173 -20.95 -6.16 -8.06
N VAL A 174 -20.57 -6.97 -7.09
CA VAL A 174 -21.47 -7.52 -6.08
C VAL A 174 -21.51 -6.61 -4.85
N LYS A 175 -22.62 -6.69 -4.11
CA LYS A 175 -22.79 -5.97 -2.85
C LYS A 175 -21.63 -6.27 -1.88
N THR A 176 -21.00 -5.22 -1.37
CA THR A 176 -19.91 -5.30 -0.37
C THR A 176 -20.11 -4.27 0.73
N GLU A 177 -19.84 -4.68 1.95
CA GLU A 177 -19.94 -3.82 3.12
C GLU A 177 -18.57 -3.19 3.44
N CYS A 178 -18.57 -2.14 4.27
CA CYS A 178 -17.35 -1.50 4.72
C CYS A 178 -16.55 -2.43 5.66
N GLU A 179 -15.31 -2.72 5.31
CA GLU A 179 -14.40 -3.57 6.11
C GLU A 179 -13.76 -2.84 7.28
N LEU A 180 -13.87 -1.50 7.33
CA LEU A 180 -13.22 -0.68 8.33
C LEU A 180 -13.99 -0.68 9.65
N ASN A 181 -13.28 -0.33 10.73
CA ASN A 181 -13.85 -0.25 12.06
C ASN A 181 -15.12 0.63 12.10
N PRO A 182 -16.23 0.18 12.71
CA PRO A 182 -17.49 0.91 12.76
C PRO A 182 -17.40 2.34 13.29
N VAL A 183 -16.42 2.65 14.13
CA VAL A 183 -16.20 3.99 14.68
C VAL A 183 -16.00 5.05 13.57
N ILE A 184 -15.39 4.68 12.45
CA ILE A 184 -15.12 5.61 11.35
C ILE A 184 -16.22 5.63 10.27
N HIS A 185 -17.22 4.75 10.33
CA HIS A 185 -18.31 4.70 9.33
C HIS A 185 -19.04 6.04 9.21
N ARG A 186 -19.25 6.73 10.34
CA ARG A 186 -19.89 8.05 10.32
C ARG A 186 -19.05 9.08 9.56
N ALA A 187 -17.74 9.08 9.77
CA ALA A 187 -16.84 9.99 9.05
C ALA A 187 -16.83 9.70 7.54
N ILE A 188 -16.87 8.42 7.15
CA ILE A 188 -17.00 8.02 5.74
C ILE A 188 -18.28 8.58 5.15
N LEU A 189 -19.42 8.40 5.82
CA LEU A 189 -20.71 8.90 5.34
C LEU A 189 -20.71 10.43 5.21
N GLU A 190 -20.25 11.16 6.22
CA GLU A 190 -20.16 12.63 6.19
C GLU A 190 -19.24 13.12 5.03
N ARG A 191 -18.14 12.41 4.77
CA ARG A 191 -17.24 12.72 3.65
C ARG A 191 -17.90 12.42 2.31
N ALA A 192 -18.58 11.29 2.15
CA ALA A 192 -19.29 10.91 0.93
C ALA A 192 -20.38 11.94 0.56
N VAL A 193 -21.15 12.41 1.57
CA VAL A 193 -22.15 13.47 1.36
C VAL A 193 -21.48 14.76 0.88
N LYS A 194 -20.35 15.17 1.45
CA LYS A 194 -19.61 16.34 0.99
C LYS A 194 -19.14 16.18 -0.45
N LEU A 195 -18.60 15.03 -0.84
CA LEU A 195 -18.18 14.75 -2.21
C LEU A 195 -19.36 14.82 -3.19
N ALA A 196 -20.49 14.25 -2.82
CA ALA A 196 -21.72 14.28 -3.62
C ALA A 196 -22.24 15.71 -3.83
N ILE A 197 -22.21 16.55 -2.80
CA ILE A 197 -22.60 17.96 -2.91
C ILE A 197 -21.61 18.71 -3.82
N MET A 198 -20.31 18.53 -3.63
CA MET A 198 -19.27 19.21 -4.42
C MET A 198 -19.32 18.84 -5.90
N SER A 199 -19.65 17.58 -6.24
CA SER A 199 -19.75 17.15 -7.63
C SER A 199 -20.91 17.82 -8.40
N ARG A 200 -21.90 18.36 -7.69
CA ARG A 200 -23.09 18.99 -8.27
C ARG A 200 -23.09 20.52 -8.23
N VAL A 201 -22.11 21.13 -7.59
CA VAL A 201 -21.92 22.57 -7.68
C VAL A 201 -21.32 22.87 -9.06
N PRO A 202 -22.02 23.65 -9.94
CA PRO A 202 -21.43 24.04 -11.21
C PRO A 202 -20.12 24.76 -10.95
N ASN A 203 -19.10 24.34 -11.66
CA ASN A 203 -17.81 25.01 -11.63
C ASN A 203 -18.01 26.39 -12.30
N THR A 204 -18.47 27.38 -11.54
CA THR A 204 -18.50 28.77 -11.98
C THR A 204 -17.03 29.22 -12.05
N GLY A 205 -16.37 28.82 -13.15
CA GLY A 205 -15.03 29.26 -13.47
C GLY A 205 -15.06 30.80 -13.50
N LYS A 206 -14.26 31.40 -12.68
CA LYS A 206 -13.86 32.79 -12.91
C LYS A 206 -13.01 32.77 -14.17
N GLU A 207 -13.58 33.33 -15.25
CA GLU A 207 -12.82 33.91 -16.34
C GLU A 207 -11.86 35.00 -15.83
#